data_153ebc754ae6a79684b38a92714b12f0
#
_entry.id   153ebc754ae6a79684b38a92714b12f0
#
_cell.length_a   1.000
_cell.length_b   1.000
_cell.length_c   1.000
_cell.angle_alpha   90.00
_cell.angle_beta   90.00
_cell.angle_gamma   90.00
#
_symmetry.space_group_name_H-M   'P 1'
#
loop_
_entity.id
_entity.type
_entity.pdbx_description
1 polymer ?
#
loop_
_entity_poly.entity_id
_entity_poly.type
_entity_poly.pdbx_seq_one_letter_code
_entity_poly.pdbx_strand_id
1 'polypeptide(L)'
;MPDNDFEFDVLAALAATPKAISPKHLYDEEGSRLFEAITELEEYYPTRTEVGLLRTAAPEIASYISDGATLVEFGSGASVKTRIILDAAPQTAVYVPVDISEEALAAAAASINADYPDLIVAPLAGDFTQDIELPEPAQGRPRTGFFPGSTIGNFEQDEAVAFLQAARRLLRSGAQFVVGADLVKDVDVLVRAYDDSAGVTAAFDKNLLARINRELGGDFDLDAFRHEARWNADKSRIEMHLVSLTDQTVRVRGRPFQFAAGESLHTENSHKFTPQGFEALAAKAGWRVLRVWSSAEPAFAVFMLAAD
;
A
#
# COMPACT_ATOMS: atom_id res chain seq x y z
N MET A 1 17.87 -6.99 16.35
CA MET A 1 17.39 -8.38 16.50
C MET A 1 16.53 -8.65 15.29
N PRO A 2 16.51 -9.85 14.69
CA PRO A 2 15.55 -10.10 13.62
C PRO A 2 14.16 -9.80 14.16
N ASP A 3 13.35 -9.17 13.33
CA ASP A 3 11.97 -8.84 13.63
C ASP A 3 11.23 -10.16 13.93
N ASN A 4 10.78 -10.32 15.18
CA ASN A 4 10.16 -11.57 15.65
C ASN A 4 8.90 -11.89 14.84
N ASP A 5 8.25 -10.85 14.29
CA ASP A 5 7.04 -10.97 13.48
C ASP A 5 7.37 -11.53 12.08
N PHE A 6 8.50 -11.08 11.46
CA PHE A 6 8.91 -11.60 10.15
C PHE A 6 9.21 -13.12 10.20
N GLU A 7 9.98 -13.57 11.19
CA GLU A 7 10.28 -15.00 11.36
C GLU A 7 8.99 -15.81 11.57
N PHE A 8 8.10 -15.34 12.44
CA PHE A 8 6.84 -16.01 12.74
C PHE A 8 5.97 -16.13 11.48
N ASP A 9 5.76 -15.01 10.77
CA ASP A 9 4.92 -14.95 9.58
C ASP A 9 5.47 -15.83 8.45
N VAL A 10 6.80 -15.81 8.21
CA VAL A 10 7.44 -16.67 7.20
C VAL A 10 7.26 -18.15 7.51
N LEU A 11 7.54 -18.56 8.75
CA LEU A 11 7.41 -19.98 9.13
C LEU A 11 5.95 -20.45 9.06
N ALA A 12 4.99 -19.62 9.43
CA ALA A 12 3.56 -19.89 9.32
C ALA A 12 3.13 -20.00 7.85
N ALA A 13 3.54 -19.04 7.01
CA ALA A 13 3.23 -19.01 5.58
C ALA A 13 3.76 -20.23 4.84
N LEU A 14 4.99 -20.65 5.12
CA LEU A 14 5.61 -21.82 4.47
C LEU A 14 5.00 -23.15 4.94
N ALA A 15 4.43 -23.20 6.14
CA ALA A 15 3.74 -24.39 6.66
C ALA A 15 2.27 -24.49 6.21
N ALA A 16 1.70 -23.41 5.72
CA ALA A 16 0.29 -23.35 5.30
C ALA A 16 0.04 -24.08 3.96
N THR A 17 -1.22 -24.39 3.70
CA THR A 17 -1.70 -24.89 2.42
C THR A 17 -3.06 -24.24 2.10
N PRO A 18 -3.16 -23.37 1.08
CA PRO A 18 -2.06 -22.88 0.22
C PRO A 18 -1.07 -21.98 0.99
N LYS A 19 0.16 -21.88 0.49
CA LYS A 19 1.18 -21.01 1.04
C LYS A 19 0.89 -19.56 0.67
N ALA A 20 0.83 -18.68 1.66
CA ALA A 20 0.63 -17.24 1.47
C ALA A 20 1.32 -16.45 2.58
N ILE A 21 1.87 -15.29 2.23
CA ILE A 21 2.57 -14.41 3.17
C ILE A 21 2.02 -12.98 3.06
N SER A 22 2.10 -12.22 4.15
CA SER A 22 1.68 -10.82 4.16
C SER A 22 2.57 -9.94 3.27
N PRO A 23 2.00 -9.07 2.41
CA PRO A 23 2.74 -8.20 1.51
C PRO A 23 3.63 -7.17 2.24
N LYS A 24 3.39 -6.88 3.53
CA LYS A 24 4.25 -5.98 4.33
C LYS A 24 5.74 -6.41 4.31
N HIS A 25 6.01 -7.69 4.09
CA HIS A 25 7.37 -8.24 4.09
C HIS A 25 8.12 -8.05 2.77
N LEU A 26 7.46 -7.58 1.71
CA LEU A 26 8.10 -7.21 0.45
C LEU A 26 8.91 -5.91 0.54
N TYR A 27 8.58 -5.03 1.50
CA TYR A 27 9.04 -3.64 1.58
C TYR A 27 10.20 -3.47 2.59
N ASP A 28 11.28 -4.29 2.49
CA ASP A 28 12.57 -3.95 3.09
C ASP A 28 13.26 -2.84 2.27
N GLU A 29 14.46 -2.42 2.63
CA GLU A 29 15.20 -1.36 1.92
C GLU A 29 15.31 -1.64 0.40
N GLU A 30 15.71 -2.86 0.02
CA GLU A 30 15.84 -3.26 -1.38
C GLU A 30 14.47 -3.39 -2.07
N GLY A 31 13.47 -3.94 -1.36
CA GLY A 31 12.10 -4.02 -1.86
C GLY A 31 11.51 -2.64 -2.13
N SER A 32 11.71 -1.69 -1.23
CA SER A 32 11.26 -0.31 -1.42
C SER A 32 11.93 0.36 -2.63
N ARG A 33 13.24 0.15 -2.79
CA ARG A 33 13.99 0.62 -3.97
C ARG A 33 13.48 0.00 -5.27
N LEU A 34 13.18 -1.30 -5.26
CA LEU A 34 12.60 -1.99 -6.43
C LEU A 34 11.19 -1.50 -6.73
N PHE A 35 10.38 -1.25 -5.69
CA PHE A 35 9.05 -0.68 -5.87
C PHE A 35 9.09 0.73 -6.48
N GLU A 36 10.03 1.58 -6.05
CA GLU A 36 10.25 2.89 -6.71
C GLU A 36 10.55 2.70 -8.20
N ALA A 37 11.42 1.74 -8.56
CA ALA A 37 11.71 1.44 -9.96
C ALA A 37 10.47 0.91 -10.72
N ILE A 38 9.60 0.12 -10.08
CA ILE A 38 8.31 -0.30 -10.65
C ILE A 38 7.44 0.92 -10.99
N THR A 39 7.40 1.93 -10.13
CA THR A 39 6.54 3.12 -10.36
C THR A 39 6.93 3.92 -11.61
N GLU A 40 8.15 3.76 -12.12
CA GLU A 40 8.66 4.42 -13.33
C GLU A 40 8.40 3.61 -14.62
N LEU A 41 7.95 2.35 -14.51
CA LEU A 41 7.69 1.49 -15.66
C LEU A 41 6.47 1.98 -16.47
N GLU A 42 6.55 1.84 -17.80
CA GLU A 42 5.44 2.18 -18.68
C GLU A 42 4.21 1.28 -18.43
N GLU A 43 4.43 0.01 -18.15
CA GLU A 43 3.38 -0.95 -17.84
C GLU A 43 2.69 -0.66 -16.51
N TYR A 44 3.41 -0.09 -15.51
CA TYR A 44 2.86 0.24 -14.20
C TYR A 44 2.16 1.60 -14.21
N TYR A 45 0.95 1.62 -14.78
CA TYR A 45 0.14 2.83 -14.92
C TYR A 45 -0.38 3.43 -13.60
N PRO A 46 -0.58 2.69 -12.46
CA PRO A 46 -1.31 3.21 -11.30
C PRO A 46 -0.73 4.51 -10.76
N THR A 47 0.59 4.60 -10.57
CA THR A 47 1.24 5.79 -10.01
C THR A 47 1.02 7.02 -10.89
N ARG A 48 1.34 6.95 -12.21
CA ARG A 48 1.21 8.11 -13.08
C ARG A 48 -0.25 8.56 -13.29
N THR A 49 -1.18 7.58 -13.29
CA THR A 49 -2.61 7.87 -13.45
C THR A 49 -3.15 8.58 -12.22
N GLU A 50 -2.83 8.09 -11.02
CA GLU A 50 -3.24 8.72 -9.76
C GLU A 50 -2.63 10.12 -9.60
N VAL A 51 -1.34 10.29 -9.92
CA VAL A 51 -0.68 11.61 -9.92
C VAL A 51 -1.39 12.59 -10.85
N GLY A 52 -1.78 12.16 -12.05
CA GLY A 52 -2.56 12.98 -13.00
C GLY A 52 -3.93 13.39 -12.45
N LEU A 53 -4.64 12.45 -11.82
CA LEU A 53 -5.93 12.72 -11.17
C LEU A 53 -5.77 13.68 -10.00
N LEU A 54 -4.81 13.43 -9.11
CA LEU A 54 -4.56 14.29 -7.94
C LEU A 54 -4.22 15.71 -8.38
N ARG A 55 -3.37 15.92 -9.37
CA ARG A 55 -3.04 17.27 -9.89
C ARG A 55 -4.29 18.01 -10.38
N THR A 56 -5.19 17.30 -11.05
CA THR A 56 -6.43 17.91 -11.57
C THR A 56 -7.43 18.16 -10.45
N ALA A 57 -7.56 17.25 -9.49
CA ALA A 57 -8.52 17.29 -8.40
C ALA A 57 -8.05 18.10 -7.19
N ALA A 58 -6.75 18.39 -7.07
CA ALA A 58 -6.16 19.00 -5.87
C ALA A 58 -6.85 20.29 -5.40
N PRO A 59 -7.24 21.24 -6.27
CA PRO A 59 -7.97 22.43 -5.81
C PRO A 59 -9.34 22.11 -5.19
N GLU A 60 -10.05 21.12 -5.75
CA GLU A 60 -11.33 20.68 -5.19
C GLU A 60 -11.11 19.87 -3.90
N ILE A 61 -10.10 19.00 -3.84
CA ILE A 61 -9.72 18.26 -2.62
C ILE A 61 -9.37 19.24 -1.50
N ALA A 62 -8.59 20.27 -1.79
CA ALA A 62 -8.19 21.29 -0.81
C ALA A 62 -9.40 22.02 -0.20
N SER A 63 -10.49 22.18 -0.94
CA SER A 63 -11.71 22.81 -0.43
C SER A 63 -12.43 22.01 0.67
N TYR A 64 -12.12 20.73 0.79
CA TYR A 64 -12.61 19.86 1.88
C TYR A 64 -11.69 19.88 3.10
N ILE A 65 -10.45 20.38 2.98
CA ILE A 65 -9.48 20.44 4.08
C ILE A 65 -9.72 21.75 4.85
N SER A 66 -10.06 21.63 6.12
CA SER A 66 -10.36 22.78 6.97
C SER A 66 -9.10 23.59 7.31
N ASP A 67 -9.28 24.88 7.63
CA ASP A 67 -8.19 25.73 8.12
C ASP A 67 -7.57 25.16 9.40
N GLY A 68 -6.24 25.10 9.43
CA GLY A 68 -5.48 24.57 10.56
C GLY A 68 -5.57 23.05 10.72
N ALA A 69 -6.05 22.32 9.70
CA ALA A 69 -6.21 20.86 9.76
C ALA A 69 -4.88 20.12 9.90
N THR A 70 -5.00 18.88 10.38
CA THR A 70 -3.97 17.84 10.31
C THR A 70 -4.23 16.95 9.09
N LEU A 71 -3.25 16.84 8.21
CA LEU A 71 -3.22 15.83 7.15
C LEU A 71 -2.51 14.57 7.69
N VAL A 72 -3.22 13.44 7.73
CA VAL A 72 -2.70 12.14 8.19
C VAL A 72 -2.55 11.22 6.97
N GLU A 73 -1.34 10.88 6.61
CA GLU A 73 -1.06 9.97 5.49
C GLU A 73 -0.70 8.57 5.99
N PHE A 74 -1.40 7.57 5.48
CA PHE A 74 -1.21 6.18 5.83
C PHE A 74 -0.31 5.50 4.79
N GLY A 75 0.80 4.86 5.22
CA GLY A 75 1.79 4.28 4.32
C GLY A 75 2.60 5.37 3.59
N SER A 76 3.32 6.15 4.36
CA SER A 76 3.95 7.37 3.85
C SER A 76 5.34 7.10 3.30
N GLY A 77 5.44 7.08 1.98
CA GLY A 77 6.73 7.27 1.31
C GLY A 77 6.76 8.67 0.71
N ALA A 78 7.43 9.67 1.29
CA ALA A 78 7.65 11.07 0.85
C ALA A 78 7.34 11.37 -0.64
N SER A 79 6.13 11.03 -1.06
CA SER A 79 5.77 10.90 -2.46
C SER A 79 5.41 12.26 -3.09
N VAL A 80 5.56 12.33 -4.40
CA VAL A 80 5.01 13.45 -5.19
C VAL A 80 3.52 13.69 -4.92
N LYS A 81 2.77 12.67 -4.52
CA LYS A 81 1.33 12.73 -4.24
C LYS A 81 1.03 13.57 -3.00
N THR A 82 1.82 13.41 -1.94
CA THR A 82 1.74 14.22 -0.71
C THR A 82 1.95 15.69 -1.02
N ARG A 83 2.98 16.01 -1.81
CA ARG A 83 3.28 17.40 -2.22
C ARG A 83 2.15 18.02 -3.01
N ILE A 84 1.52 17.28 -3.92
CA ILE A 84 0.35 17.79 -4.68
C ILE A 84 -0.77 18.25 -3.73
N ILE A 85 -1.02 17.50 -2.65
CA ILE A 85 -2.06 17.87 -1.67
C ILE A 85 -1.62 19.05 -0.81
N LEU A 86 -0.37 19.04 -0.31
CA LEU A 86 0.16 20.13 0.53
C LEU A 86 0.24 21.46 -0.24
N ASP A 87 0.67 21.44 -1.50
CA ASP A 87 0.73 22.62 -2.36
C ASP A 87 -0.66 23.23 -2.60
N ALA A 88 -1.67 22.39 -2.76
CA ALA A 88 -3.04 22.85 -2.98
C ALA A 88 -3.75 23.29 -1.69
N ALA A 89 -3.33 22.79 -0.53
CA ALA A 89 -3.95 23.03 0.77
C ALA A 89 -2.98 23.71 1.76
N PRO A 90 -2.53 24.96 1.48
CA PRO A 90 -1.58 25.68 2.35
C PRO A 90 -2.14 25.99 3.75
N GLN A 91 -3.46 25.85 3.95
CA GLN A 91 -4.11 25.95 5.26
C GLN A 91 -3.84 24.75 6.18
N THR A 92 -3.18 23.68 5.70
CA THR A 92 -2.79 22.54 6.52
C THR A 92 -1.72 22.97 7.53
N ALA A 93 -1.96 22.74 8.82
CA ALA A 93 -1.04 23.16 9.87
C ALA A 93 -0.09 22.05 10.32
N VAL A 94 -0.54 20.78 10.24
CA VAL A 94 0.23 19.63 10.69
C VAL A 94 0.15 18.52 9.63
N TYR A 95 1.28 17.92 9.32
CA TYR A 95 1.36 16.69 8.51
C TYR A 95 1.86 15.55 9.40
N VAL A 96 1.10 14.46 9.42
CA VAL A 96 1.42 13.24 10.16
C VAL A 96 1.58 12.08 9.18
N PRO A 97 2.81 11.79 8.72
CA PRO A 97 3.08 10.54 8.03
C PRO A 97 3.02 9.37 9.02
N VAL A 98 2.33 8.30 8.64
CA VAL A 98 2.21 7.06 9.42
C VAL A 98 2.79 5.90 8.64
N ASP A 99 3.76 5.20 9.19
CA ASP A 99 4.37 4.00 8.61
C ASP A 99 4.93 3.08 9.69
N ILE A 100 5.17 1.82 9.35
CA ILE A 100 5.84 0.85 10.23
C ILE A 100 7.36 1.03 10.23
N SER A 101 7.93 1.63 9.18
CA SER A 101 9.38 1.85 9.04
C SER A 101 9.78 3.21 9.61
N GLU A 102 10.45 3.21 10.78
CA GLU A 102 10.98 4.43 11.37
C GLU A 102 11.99 5.14 10.46
N GLU A 103 12.79 4.38 9.71
CA GLU A 103 13.79 4.93 8.79
C GLU A 103 13.13 5.64 7.60
N ALA A 104 12.13 5.00 6.97
CA ALA A 104 11.35 5.61 5.89
C ALA A 104 10.63 6.87 6.36
N LEU A 105 10.03 6.84 7.57
CA LEU A 105 9.40 8.01 8.19
C LEU A 105 10.37 9.16 8.42
N ALA A 106 11.56 8.88 8.94
CA ALA A 106 12.57 9.91 9.19
C ALA A 106 13.02 10.58 7.88
N ALA A 107 13.24 9.79 6.82
CA ALA A 107 13.61 10.30 5.50
C ALA A 107 12.47 11.13 4.89
N ALA A 108 11.23 10.64 4.94
CA ALA A 108 10.04 11.34 4.47
C ALA A 108 9.85 12.67 5.20
N ALA A 109 9.93 12.66 6.53
CA ALA A 109 9.79 13.86 7.35
C ALA A 109 10.86 14.91 7.04
N ALA A 110 12.11 14.49 6.91
CA ALA A 110 13.21 15.40 6.56
C ALA A 110 12.99 16.06 5.19
N SER A 111 12.55 15.29 4.21
CA SER A 111 12.24 15.78 2.86
C SER A 111 11.10 16.78 2.84
N ILE A 112 10.00 16.51 3.56
CA ILE A 112 8.84 17.42 3.63
C ILE A 112 9.20 18.69 4.43
N ASN A 113 9.93 18.57 5.55
CA ASN A 113 10.36 19.75 6.31
C ASN A 113 11.26 20.71 5.48
N ALA A 114 12.06 20.18 4.56
CA ALA A 114 12.89 21.00 3.70
C ALA A 114 12.06 21.83 2.70
N ASP A 115 10.98 21.24 2.18
CA ASP A 115 10.11 21.89 1.19
C ASP A 115 9.03 22.79 1.83
N TYR A 116 8.60 22.49 3.06
CA TYR A 116 7.52 23.16 3.78
C TYR A 116 7.95 23.61 5.19
N PRO A 117 8.78 24.67 5.33
CA PRO A 117 9.37 25.07 6.60
C PRO A 117 8.34 25.56 7.65
N ASP A 118 7.16 26.00 7.22
CA ASP A 118 6.10 26.48 8.13
C ASP A 118 5.13 25.35 8.55
N LEU A 119 5.23 24.17 7.95
CA LEU A 119 4.39 23.02 8.25
C LEU A 119 4.98 22.22 9.43
N ILE A 120 4.16 21.94 10.43
CA ILE A 120 4.58 21.03 11.51
C ILE A 120 4.53 19.59 10.98
N VAL A 121 5.69 18.95 10.84
CA VAL A 121 5.77 17.52 10.47
C VAL A 121 5.97 16.70 11.73
N ALA A 122 5.02 15.79 12.01
CA ALA A 122 4.99 14.98 13.23
C ALA A 122 4.86 13.48 12.88
N PRO A 123 5.98 12.80 12.52
CA PRO A 123 5.94 11.40 12.10
C PRO A 123 5.40 10.48 13.21
N LEU A 124 4.66 9.45 12.83
CA LEU A 124 4.09 8.45 13.72
C LEU A 124 4.47 7.04 13.25
N ALA A 125 5.41 6.40 13.95
CA ALA A 125 5.75 5.02 13.72
C ALA A 125 4.67 4.10 14.31
N GLY A 126 4.09 3.24 13.48
CA GLY A 126 3.07 2.28 13.93
C GLY A 126 2.35 1.59 12.79
N ASP A 127 1.74 0.47 13.14
CA ASP A 127 0.84 -0.25 12.25
C ASP A 127 -0.53 0.44 12.28
N PHE A 128 -0.86 1.13 11.19
CA PHE A 128 -2.12 1.87 11.04
C PHE A 128 -3.37 0.96 10.94
N THR A 129 -3.20 -0.35 10.90
CA THR A 129 -4.31 -1.31 11.05
C THR A 129 -4.67 -1.53 12.52
N GLN A 130 -3.82 -1.08 13.45
CA GLN A 130 -4.01 -1.16 14.90
C GLN A 130 -4.51 0.17 15.47
N ASP A 131 -4.90 0.15 16.74
CA ASP A 131 -5.27 1.38 17.44
C ASP A 131 -4.02 2.18 17.80
N ILE A 132 -3.82 3.31 17.11
CA ILE A 132 -2.73 4.26 17.32
C ILE A 132 -3.29 5.63 17.70
N GLU A 133 -2.47 6.45 18.35
CA GLU A 133 -2.84 7.82 18.72
C GLU A 133 -1.99 8.85 17.96
N LEU A 134 -2.64 9.91 17.49
CA LEU A 134 -1.92 10.99 16.82
C LEU A 134 -1.04 11.76 17.81
N PRO A 135 0.15 12.24 17.39
CA PRO A 135 1.05 13.02 18.20
C PRO A 135 0.43 14.36 18.65
N GLU A 136 0.98 14.95 19.72
CA GLU A 136 0.47 16.15 20.37
C GLU A 136 0.16 17.31 19.41
N PRO A 137 1.01 17.67 18.44
CA PRO A 137 0.70 18.77 17.52
C PRO A 137 -0.57 18.60 16.69
N ALA A 138 -1.02 17.35 16.50
CA ALA A 138 -2.23 17.00 15.77
C ALA A 138 -3.50 16.97 16.64
N GLN A 139 -3.36 17.12 17.97
CA GLN A 139 -4.49 17.07 18.89
C GLN A 139 -5.38 18.31 18.77
N GLY A 140 -6.71 18.10 18.90
CA GLY A 140 -7.68 19.21 18.89
C GLY A 140 -7.93 19.88 17.53
N ARG A 141 -7.29 19.39 16.45
CA ARG A 141 -7.43 19.93 15.09
C ARG A 141 -8.44 19.15 14.25
N PRO A 142 -9.07 19.78 13.23
CA PRO A 142 -9.74 19.03 12.17
C PRO A 142 -8.76 18.05 11.51
N ARG A 143 -9.24 16.89 11.05
CA ARG A 143 -8.39 15.84 10.51
C ARG A 143 -8.83 15.46 9.10
N THR A 144 -7.85 15.33 8.21
CA THR A 144 -8.05 14.78 6.87
C THR A 144 -7.08 13.63 6.69
N GLY A 145 -7.60 12.47 6.35
CA GLY A 145 -6.79 11.31 6.00
C GLY A 145 -6.40 11.34 4.53
N PHE A 146 -5.25 10.73 4.21
CA PHE A 146 -4.78 10.51 2.85
C PHE A 146 -4.21 9.10 2.72
N PHE A 147 -4.73 8.31 1.79
CA PHE A 147 -4.30 6.94 1.53
C PHE A 147 -4.21 6.68 0.03
N PRO A 148 -3.11 7.11 -0.59
CA PRO A 148 -2.90 6.97 -2.03
C PRO A 148 -2.33 5.61 -2.42
N GLY A 149 -2.10 5.41 -3.73
CA GLY A 149 -1.35 4.27 -4.27
C GLY A 149 -2.18 3.05 -4.54
N SER A 150 -3.50 3.09 -4.34
CA SER A 150 -4.35 1.89 -4.35
C SER A 150 -3.92 0.83 -3.32
N THR A 151 -3.20 1.24 -2.29
CA THR A 151 -2.70 0.36 -1.21
C THR A 151 -3.85 -0.38 -0.51
N ILE A 152 -5.06 0.20 -0.51
CA ILE A 152 -6.27 -0.47 -0.02
C ILE A 152 -6.58 -1.77 -0.79
N GLY A 153 -6.10 -1.89 -2.01
CA GLY A 153 -6.24 -3.11 -2.82
C GLY A 153 -5.38 -4.29 -2.34
N ASN A 154 -4.39 -4.05 -1.49
CA ASN A 154 -3.54 -5.10 -0.94
C ASN A 154 -4.22 -5.90 0.18
N PHE A 155 -5.28 -5.33 0.77
CA PHE A 155 -6.05 -5.97 1.83
C PHE A 155 -7.10 -6.94 1.29
N GLU A 156 -7.37 -8.02 2.01
CA GLU A 156 -8.62 -8.78 1.85
C GLU A 156 -9.81 -7.87 2.22
N GLN A 157 -11.02 -8.20 1.74
CA GLN A 157 -12.18 -7.31 1.92
C GLN A 157 -12.48 -6.96 3.39
N ASP A 158 -12.37 -7.96 4.28
CA ASP A 158 -12.63 -7.74 5.70
C ASP A 158 -11.52 -6.91 6.35
N GLU A 159 -10.27 -7.07 5.91
CA GLU A 159 -9.13 -6.26 6.35
C GLU A 159 -9.26 -4.81 5.87
N ALA A 160 -9.71 -4.60 4.62
CA ALA A 160 -9.97 -3.25 4.09
C ALA A 160 -11.07 -2.53 4.90
N VAL A 161 -12.14 -3.25 5.28
CA VAL A 161 -13.19 -2.70 6.17
C VAL A 161 -12.61 -2.38 7.55
N ALA A 162 -11.82 -3.29 8.12
CA ALA A 162 -11.19 -3.09 9.43
C ALA A 162 -10.24 -1.88 9.43
N PHE A 163 -9.41 -1.74 8.37
CA PHE A 163 -8.55 -0.57 8.17
C PHE A 163 -9.35 0.73 8.08
N LEU A 164 -10.40 0.78 7.24
CA LEU A 164 -11.23 1.97 7.11
C LEU A 164 -11.93 2.32 8.44
N GLN A 165 -12.32 1.34 9.24
CA GLN A 165 -12.85 1.57 10.58
C GLN A 165 -11.79 2.11 11.54
N ALA A 166 -10.55 1.58 11.51
CA ALA A 166 -9.43 2.09 12.30
C ALA A 166 -9.10 3.55 11.91
N ALA A 167 -9.03 3.84 10.61
CA ALA A 167 -8.84 5.19 10.11
C ALA A 167 -9.97 6.13 10.59
N ARG A 168 -11.24 5.67 10.59
CA ARG A 168 -12.37 6.46 11.09
C ARG A 168 -12.25 6.76 12.59
N ARG A 169 -11.81 5.78 13.40
CA ARG A 169 -11.56 6.01 14.83
C ARG A 169 -10.45 7.03 15.04
N LEU A 170 -9.33 6.88 14.32
CA LEU A 170 -8.18 7.79 14.40
C LEU A 170 -8.53 9.20 13.95
N LEU A 171 -9.21 9.33 12.81
CA LEU A 171 -9.55 10.62 12.21
C LEU A 171 -10.75 11.30 12.90
N ARG A 172 -11.63 10.55 13.55
CA ARG A 172 -12.83 10.96 14.30
C ARG A 172 -13.99 11.44 13.41
N SER A 173 -15.14 11.68 14.05
CA SER A 173 -16.34 12.23 13.38
C SER A 173 -16.05 13.61 12.78
N GLY A 174 -16.65 13.90 11.62
CA GLY A 174 -16.44 15.12 10.83
C GLY A 174 -15.17 15.14 9.99
N ALA A 175 -14.33 14.08 10.05
CA ALA A 175 -13.14 13.99 9.23
C ALA A 175 -13.45 13.70 7.76
N GLN A 176 -12.55 14.12 6.88
CA GLN A 176 -12.48 13.73 5.48
C GLN A 176 -11.38 12.69 5.28
N PHE A 177 -11.52 11.87 4.22
CA PHE A 177 -10.50 10.88 3.87
C PHE A 177 -10.39 10.74 2.35
N VAL A 178 -9.22 11.03 1.82
CA VAL A 178 -8.89 10.90 0.40
C VAL A 178 -8.27 9.53 0.19
N VAL A 179 -8.88 8.69 -0.65
CA VAL A 179 -8.41 7.33 -0.91
C VAL A 179 -8.26 7.12 -2.42
N GLY A 180 -7.07 6.69 -2.84
CA GLY A 180 -6.82 6.22 -4.20
C GLY A 180 -7.16 4.75 -4.35
N ALA A 181 -7.86 4.39 -5.41
CA ALA A 181 -8.20 2.99 -5.70
C ALA A 181 -8.16 2.69 -7.19
N ASP A 182 -7.49 1.62 -7.54
CA ASP A 182 -7.42 1.13 -8.91
C ASP A 182 -8.72 0.42 -9.30
N LEU A 183 -9.18 0.68 -10.53
CA LEU A 183 -10.46 0.20 -11.01
C LEU A 183 -10.32 -1.02 -11.94
N VAL A 184 -11.38 -1.81 -12.01
CA VAL A 184 -11.51 -2.92 -12.98
C VAL A 184 -11.38 -2.37 -14.39
N LYS A 185 -10.57 -3.03 -15.20
CA LYS A 185 -10.30 -2.72 -16.62
C LYS A 185 -9.89 -3.97 -17.38
N ASP A 186 -9.38 -3.80 -18.58
CA ASP A 186 -8.85 -4.90 -19.40
C ASP A 186 -7.81 -5.73 -18.60
N VAL A 187 -7.98 -7.06 -18.62
CA VAL A 187 -7.16 -8.00 -17.82
C VAL A 187 -5.70 -8.00 -18.29
N ASP A 188 -5.46 -7.86 -19.59
CA ASP A 188 -4.09 -7.85 -20.11
C ASP A 188 -3.33 -6.58 -19.66
N VAL A 189 -4.03 -5.44 -19.51
CA VAL A 189 -3.46 -4.22 -18.92
C VAL A 189 -3.12 -4.44 -17.45
N LEU A 190 -4.04 -5.09 -16.71
CA LEU A 190 -3.83 -5.40 -15.29
C LEU A 190 -2.64 -6.35 -15.09
N VAL A 191 -2.57 -7.45 -15.83
CA VAL A 191 -1.50 -8.44 -15.69
C VAL A 191 -0.14 -7.82 -16.02
N ARG A 192 -0.02 -7.08 -17.15
CA ARG A 192 1.25 -6.43 -17.53
C ARG A 192 1.76 -5.43 -16.50
N ALA A 193 0.88 -4.78 -15.75
CA ALA A 193 1.29 -3.85 -14.71
C ALA A 193 1.98 -4.53 -13.51
N TYR A 194 1.75 -5.83 -13.31
CA TYR A 194 2.31 -6.62 -12.22
C TYR A 194 3.23 -7.76 -12.70
N ASP A 195 3.48 -7.85 -14.01
CA ASP A 195 4.41 -8.79 -14.64
C ASP A 195 5.02 -8.10 -15.87
N ASP A 196 5.85 -7.10 -15.59
CA ASP A 196 6.44 -6.22 -16.59
C ASP A 196 7.51 -6.92 -17.44
N SER A 197 7.66 -6.46 -18.68
CA SER A 197 8.58 -7.06 -19.64
C SER A 197 10.05 -6.90 -19.28
N ALA A 198 10.41 -5.91 -18.43
CA ALA A 198 11.76 -5.70 -17.94
C ALA A 198 12.11 -6.57 -16.73
N GLY A 199 11.12 -7.23 -16.10
CA GLY A 199 11.30 -8.13 -14.96
C GLY A 199 11.59 -7.42 -13.64
N VAL A 200 11.27 -6.14 -13.52
CA VAL A 200 11.49 -5.38 -12.27
C VAL A 200 10.53 -5.85 -11.18
N THR A 201 9.26 -6.09 -11.52
CA THR A 201 8.28 -6.65 -10.57
C THR A 201 8.66 -8.07 -10.15
N ALA A 202 9.18 -8.87 -11.07
CA ALA A 202 9.72 -10.20 -10.74
C ALA A 202 10.91 -10.12 -9.76
N ALA A 203 11.79 -9.13 -9.91
CA ALA A 203 12.90 -8.89 -8.98
C ALA A 203 12.39 -8.46 -7.61
N PHE A 204 11.38 -7.57 -7.56
CA PHE A 204 10.72 -7.13 -6.34
C PHE A 204 10.10 -8.31 -5.57
N ASP A 205 9.35 -9.17 -6.24
CA ASP A 205 8.70 -10.31 -5.62
C ASP A 205 9.74 -11.35 -5.12
N LYS A 206 10.76 -11.66 -5.94
CA LYS A 206 11.88 -12.56 -5.57
C LYS A 206 12.75 -12.03 -4.45
N ASN A 207 12.79 -10.70 -4.22
CA ASN A 207 13.51 -10.11 -3.10
C ASN A 207 13.02 -10.65 -1.75
N LEU A 208 11.75 -11.05 -1.64
CA LEU A 208 11.24 -11.74 -0.45
C LEU A 208 12.04 -13.00 -0.12
N LEU A 209 12.35 -13.85 -1.11
CA LEU A 209 13.16 -15.05 -0.91
C LEU A 209 14.59 -14.70 -0.53
N ALA A 210 15.18 -13.68 -1.16
CA ALA A 210 16.51 -13.17 -0.82
C ALA A 210 16.55 -12.65 0.62
N ARG A 211 15.52 -11.93 1.05
CA ARG A 211 15.35 -11.47 2.44
C ARG A 211 15.26 -12.63 3.43
N ILE A 212 14.44 -13.66 3.12
CA ILE A 212 14.34 -14.86 3.95
C ILE A 212 15.69 -15.57 4.06
N ASN A 213 16.45 -15.68 2.96
CA ASN A 213 17.79 -16.25 3.00
C ASN A 213 18.73 -15.46 3.88
N ARG A 214 18.75 -14.14 3.73
CA ARG A 214 19.63 -13.22 4.45
C ARG A 214 19.32 -13.15 5.96
N GLU A 215 18.05 -13.01 6.32
CA GLU A 215 17.63 -12.71 7.69
C GLU A 215 17.29 -13.95 8.51
N LEU A 216 16.79 -15.01 7.86
CA LEU A 216 16.34 -16.22 8.54
C LEU A 216 17.20 -17.44 8.23
N GLY A 217 18.31 -17.28 7.49
CA GLY A 217 19.19 -18.39 7.11
C GLY A 217 18.49 -19.40 6.21
N GLY A 218 17.66 -18.89 5.30
CA GLY A 218 17.02 -19.70 4.27
C GLY A 218 18.01 -20.19 3.20
N ASP A 219 17.63 -21.21 2.47
CA ASP A 219 18.40 -21.79 1.35
C ASP A 219 17.59 -21.79 0.04
N PHE A 220 16.71 -20.80 -0.15
CA PHE A 220 15.99 -20.63 -1.41
C PHE A 220 16.96 -20.41 -2.57
N ASP A 221 16.87 -21.25 -3.60
CA ASP A 221 17.45 -20.95 -4.91
C ASP A 221 16.47 -20.05 -5.68
N LEU A 222 16.83 -18.78 -5.87
CA LEU A 222 15.96 -17.80 -6.52
C LEU A 222 15.69 -18.14 -8.00
N ASP A 223 16.60 -18.86 -8.66
CA ASP A 223 16.43 -19.30 -10.05
C ASP A 223 15.50 -20.51 -10.17
N ALA A 224 15.26 -21.21 -9.07
CA ALA A 224 14.28 -22.28 -8.99
C ALA A 224 12.84 -21.78 -8.79
N PHE A 225 12.63 -20.46 -8.73
CA PHE A 225 11.31 -19.83 -8.64
C PHE A 225 11.12 -18.82 -9.78
N ARG A 226 9.91 -18.77 -10.33
CA ARG A 226 9.50 -17.70 -11.24
C ARG A 226 8.41 -16.85 -10.60
N HIS A 227 8.41 -15.58 -10.89
CA HIS A 227 7.30 -14.68 -10.61
C HIS A 227 6.16 -14.94 -11.61
N GLU A 228 4.91 -14.73 -11.16
CA GLU A 228 3.72 -14.81 -12.00
C GLU A 228 2.62 -13.92 -11.42
N ALA A 229 2.11 -12.98 -12.21
CA ALA A 229 0.91 -12.23 -11.88
C ALA A 229 -0.32 -12.93 -12.47
N ARG A 230 -1.36 -13.14 -11.65
CA ARG A 230 -2.60 -13.83 -12.03
C ARG A 230 -3.81 -12.96 -11.78
N TRP A 231 -4.72 -12.91 -12.75
CA TRP A 231 -6.03 -12.33 -12.52
C TRP A 231 -6.97 -13.34 -11.87
N ASN A 232 -7.45 -13.02 -10.68
CA ASN A 232 -8.50 -13.77 -9.99
C ASN A 232 -9.84 -13.05 -10.22
N ALA A 233 -10.65 -13.56 -11.14
CA ALA A 233 -11.92 -12.95 -11.53
C ALA A 233 -12.97 -12.98 -10.40
N ASP A 234 -12.98 -14.05 -9.59
CA ASP A 234 -13.95 -14.22 -8.51
C ASP A 234 -13.73 -13.19 -7.39
N LYS A 235 -12.46 -12.82 -7.15
CA LYS A 235 -12.06 -11.85 -6.14
C LYS A 235 -11.78 -10.46 -6.73
N SER A 236 -11.83 -10.32 -8.06
CA SER A 236 -11.55 -9.06 -8.76
C SER A 236 -10.20 -8.47 -8.37
N ARG A 237 -9.11 -9.26 -8.48
CA ARG A 237 -7.78 -8.83 -8.08
C ARG A 237 -6.67 -9.46 -8.92
N ILE A 238 -5.52 -8.78 -8.96
CA ILE A 238 -4.25 -9.42 -9.32
C ILE A 238 -3.69 -10.09 -8.07
N GLU A 239 -3.16 -11.28 -8.24
CA GLU A 239 -2.39 -12.02 -7.25
C GLU A 239 -0.96 -12.19 -7.75
N MET A 240 0.04 -11.88 -6.93
CA MET A 240 1.45 -12.15 -7.22
C MET A 240 1.87 -13.46 -6.56
N HIS A 241 2.59 -14.27 -7.31
CA HIS A 241 2.99 -15.60 -6.89
C HIS A 241 4.45 -15.87 -7.24
N LEU A 242 5.17 -16.46 -6.31
CA LEU A 242 6.46 -17.11 -6.55
C LEU A 242 6.23 -18.61 -6.76
N VAL A 243 6.36 -19.06 -8.01
CA VAL A 243 6.04 -20.44 -8.43
C VAL A 243 7.31 -21.28 -8.47
N SER A 244 7.34 -22.38 -7.76
CA SER A 244 8.45 -23.35 -7.80
C SER A 244 8.53 -24.04 -9.16
N LEU A 245 9.70 -24.06 -9.77
CA LEU A 245 9.93 -24.67 -11.07
C LEU A 245 10.16 -26.21 -10.98
N THR A 246 10.50 -26.69 -9.79
CA THR A 246 10.84 -28.10 -9.54
C THR A 246 10.26 -28.59 -8.21
N ASP A 247 10.19 -29.91 -8.01
CA ASP A 247 10.03 -30.47 -6.68
C ASP A 247 11.30 -30.18 -5.87
N GLN A 248 11.15 -29.47 -4.75
CA GLN A 248 12.28 -29.07 -3.92
C GLN A 248 11.94 -28.99 -2.44
N THR A 249 12.97 -29.05 -1.62
CA THR A 249 12.86 -28.83 -0.17
C THR A 249 13.73 -27.64 0.18
N VAL A 250 13.11 -26.59 0.72
CA VAL A 250 13.78 -25.40 1.21
C VAL A 250 13.85 -25.45 2.74
N ARG A 251 14.96 -25.01 3.32
CA ARG A 251 15.12 -24.91 4.77
C ARG A 251 15.13 -23.45 5.20
N VAL A 252 14.38 -23.16 6.26
CA VAL A 252 14.39 -21.84 6.91
C VAL A 252 14.51 -22.10 8.42
N ARG A 253 15.45 -21.47 9.09
CA ARG A 253 15.77 -21.75 10.51
C ARG A 253 15.98 -23.25 10.77
N GLY A 254 16.58 -23.98 9.79
CA GLY A 254 16.81 -25.41 9.87
C GLY A 254 15.55 -26.30 9.68
N ARG A 255 14.36 -25.73 9.53
CA ARG A 255 13.10 -26.45 9.28
C ARG A 255 12.93 -26.67 7.80
N PRO A 256 12.60 -27.90 7.35
CA PRO A 256 12.37 -28.21 5.94
C PRO A 256 10.92 -27.86 5.55
N PHE A 257 10.77 -27.22 4.38
CA PHE A 257 9.49 -26.93 3.73
C PHE A 257 9.52 -27.45 2.31
N GLN A 258 8.49 -28.15 1.90
CA GLN A 258 8.44 -28.74 0.57
C GLN A 258 7.65 -27.85 -0.39
N PHE A 259 8.13 -27.81 -1.62
CA PHE A 259 7.43 -27.24 -2.75
C PHE A 259 7.36 -28.29 -3.85
N ALA A 260 6.18 -28.59 -4.34
CA ALA A 260 6.01 -29.35 -5.57
C ALA A 260 6.29 -28.44 -6.79
N ALA A 261 6.67 -29.03 -7.91
CA ALA A 261 6.75 -28.30 -9.17
C ALA A 261 5.38 -27.69 -9.51
N GLY A 262 5.34 -26.37 -9.75
CA GLY A 262 4.11 -25.61 -9.97
C GLY A 262 3.40 -25.12 -8.70
N GLU A 263 3.82 -25.54 -7.51
CA GLU A 263 3.31 -24.96 -6.26
C GLU A 263 3.81 -23.53 -6.10
N SER A 264 2.96 -22.64 -5.56
CA SER A 264 3.31 -21.26 -5.40
C SER A 264 3.20 -20.76 -3.96
N LEU A 265 4.04 -19.79 -3.60
CA LEU A 265 3.87 -18.90 -2.48
C LEU A 265 3.16 -17.64 -3.00
N HIS A 266 1.96 -17.36 -2.49
CA HIS A 266 1.20 -16.16 -2.78
C HIS A 266 1.77 -15.00 -1.95
N THR A 267 2.20 -13.92 -2.59
CA THR A 267 2.99 -12.85 -1.96
C THR A 267 2.23 -11.54 -1.81
N GLU A 268 1.36 -11.19 -2.75
CA GLU A 268 0.61 -9.95 -2.68
C GLU A 268 -0.73 -10.05 -3.43
N ASN A 269 -1.71 -9.30 -2.96
CA ASN A 269 -2.96 -9.01 -3.65
C ASN A 269 -2.96 -7.58 -4.18
N SER A 270 -3.71 -7.35 -5.27
CA SER A 270 -4.09 -6.02 -5.69
C SER A 270 -5.52 -6.03 -6.21
N HIS A 271 -6.47 -5.77 -5.30
CA HIS A 271 -7.90 -5.70 -5.63
C HIS A 271 -8.19 -4.52 -6.55
N LYS A 272 -9.07 -4.77 -7.51
CA LYS A 272 -9.58 -3.76 -8.44
C LYS A 272 -11.05 -3.53 -8.13
N PHE A 273 -11.42 -2.26 -8.06
CA PHE A 273 -12.75 -1.87 -7.59
C PHE A 273 -13.63 -1.43 -8.77
N THR A 274 -14.93 -1.51 -8.57
CA THR A 274 -15.88 -0.63 -9.26
C THR A 274 -16.18 0.55 -8.33
N PRO A 275 -16.52 1.75 -8.83
CA PRO A 275 -16.89 2.86 -7.96
C PRO A 275 -17.99 2.51 -6.96
N GLN A 276 -19.02 1.77 -7.38
CA GLN A 276 -20.12 1.31 -6.53
C GLN A 276 -19.65 0.26 -5.50
N GLY A 277 -18.72 -0.64 -5.90
CA GLY A 277 -18.14 -1.64 -4.99
C GLY A 277 -17.32 -0.99 -3.89
N PHE A 278 -16.52 0.03 -4.22
CA PHE A 278 -15.75 0.78 -3.25
C PHE A 278 -16.65 1.61 -2.32
N GLU A 279 -17.71 2.25 -2.86
CA GLU A 279 -18.71 2.95 -2.03
C GLU A 279 -19.38 2.02 -1.02
N ALA A 280 -19.77 0.81 -1.45
CA ALA A 280 -20.34 -0.19 -0.56
C ALA A 280 -19.35 -0.68 0.52
N LEU A 281 -18.06 -0.81 0.17
CA LEU A 281 -16.98 -1.13 1.12
C LEU A 281 -16.82 -0.03 2.16
N ALA A 282 -16.71 1.23 1.73
CA ALA A 282 -16.58 2.40 2.59
C ALA A 282 -17.78 2.53 3.54
N ALA A 283 -19.00 2.32 3.04
CA ALA A 283 -20.22 2.38 3.84
C ALA A 283 -20.24 1.34 4.98
N LYS A 284 -19.73 0.12 4.77
CA LYS A 284 -19.58 -0.90 5.83
C LYS A 284 -18.67 -0.42 6.97
N ALA A 285 -17.73 0.47 6.67
CA ALA A 285 -16.80 1.05 7.64
C ALA A 285 -17.30 2.38 8.24
N GLY A 286 -18.50 2.84 7.87
CA GLY A 286 -19.10 4.08 8.38
C GLY A 286 -18.61 5.33 7.66
N TRP A 287 -18.09 5.19 6.43
CA TRP A 287 -17.72 6.30 5.57
C TRP A 287 -18.76 6.51 4.48
N ARG A 288 -19.03 7.78 4.16
CA ARG A 288 -19.89 8.17 3.04
C ARG A 288 -19.04 8.82 1.95
N VAL A 289 -19.20 8.38 0.70
CA VAL A 289 -18.54 9.00 -0.45
C VAL A 289 -19.16 10.36 -0.74
N LEU A 290 -18.36 11.42 -0.74
CA LEU A 290 -18.75 12.78 -1.10
C LEU A 290 -18.51 13.07 -2.57
N ARG A 291 -17.37 12.62 -3.09
CA ARG A 291 -16.90 12.90 -4.43
C ARG A 291 -16.06 11.74 -4.96
N VAL A 292 -16.09 11.55 -6.27
CA VAL A 292 -15.22 10.63 -6.99
C VAL A 292 -14.63 11.37 -8.18
N TRP A 293 -13.32 11.34 -8.30
CA TRP A 293 -12.58 11.75 -9.50
C TRP A 293 -12.02 10.49 -10.15
N SER A 294 -12.27 10.30 -11.43
CA SER A 294 -11.82 9.10 -12.13
C SER A 294 -11.23 9.42 -13.50
N SER A 295 -10.21 8.66 -13.89
CA SER A 295 -9.71 8.60 -15.26
C SER A 295 -10.51 7.59 -16.07
N ALA A 296 -10.55 7.80 -17.39
CA ALA A 296 -11.20 6.86 -18.29
C ALA A 296 -10.27 5.70 -18.67
N GLU A 297 -9.02 6.03 -19.08
CA GLU A 297 -8.03 5.05 -19.50
C GLU A 297 -6.61 5.52 -19.14
N PRO A 298 -5.86 4.68 -18.38
CA PRO A 298 -6.38 3.53 -17.65
C PRO A 298 -7.31 3.98 -16.52
N ALA A 299 -8.36 3.20 -16.23
CA ALA A 299 -9.35 3.55 -15.23
C ALA A 299 -8.75 3.48 -13.82
N PHE A 300 -8.81 4.60 -13.07
CA PHE A 300 -8.40 4.75 -11.68
C PHE A 300 -9.34 5.74 -11.01
N ALA A 301 -9.52 5.69 -9.70
CA ALA A 301 -10.34 6.65 -8.99
C ALA A 301 -9.66 7.15 -7.71
N VAL A 302 -9.93 8.42 -7.40
CA VAL A 302 -9.68 9.04 -6.11
C VAL A 302 -11.03 9.36 -5.49
N PHE A 303 -11.25 8.89 -4.28
CA PHE A 303 -12.49 9.05 -3.53
C PHE A 303 -12.28 10.04 -2.39
N MET A 304 -13.21 10.97 -2.23
CA MET A 304 -13.35 11.78 -1.03
C MET A 304 -14.44 11.17 -0.16
N LEU A 305 -14.08 10.76 1.03
CA LEU A 305 -14.97 10.18 2.02
C LEU A 305 -15.20 11.15 3.17
N ALA A 306 -16.36 11.04 3.85
CA ALA A 306 -16.67 11.75 5.08
C ALA A 306 -17.07 10.76 6.18
N ALA A 307 -16.60 11.02 7.41
CA ALA A 307 -17.05 10.36 8.62
C ALA A 307 -18.22 11.14 9.22
N ASP A 308 -19.39 10.55 9.22
CA ASP A 308 -20.57 11.11 9.89
C ASP A 308 -20.46 11.01 11.43
#